data_cfc06b8852604f0bd674b2f4046cbb90
#
_entry.id   cfc06b8852604f0bd674b2f4046cbb90
#
_cell.length_a   1.000
_cell.length_b   1.000
_cell.length_c   1.000
_cell.angle_alpha   90.00
_cell.angle_beta   90.00
_cell.angle_gamma   90.00
#
_symmetry.space_group_name_H-M   'P 1'
#
loop_
_entity.id
_entity.type
_entity.pdbx_description
1 polymer ?
#
loop_
_entity_poly.entity_id
_entity_poly.type
_entity_poly.pdbx_seq_one_letter_code
_entity_poly.pdbx_strand_id
1 'polypeptide(L)'
;MGDSAVHQARLAVAELWARFRPAIMERMGVLEQAMAAVDEQRLSDSLRLRAEQEAHKLAGSLGSFGFAQCTPLARAIEMHFQPDAPISAAAAADLREKIAALRSELEKPPTL
;
A
#
# COMPACT_ATOMS: atom_id res chain seq x y z
N MET A 1 22.86 2.87 27.67
CA MET A 1 21.68 3.72 27.76
C MET A 1 21.04 4.00 26.40
N GLY A 2 21.83 4.31 25.35
CA GLY A 2 21.31 4.49 24.01
C GLY A 2 20.63 3.24 23.43
N ASP A 3 21.19 2.06 23.70
CA ASP A 3 20.65 0.79 23.20
C ASP A 3 19.29 0.47 23.79
N SER A 4 19.06 0.77 25.07
CA SER A 4 17.78 0.56 25.74
C SER A 4 16.69 1.46 25.17
N ALA A 5 17.01 2.74 24.94
CA ALA A 5 16.06 3.69 24.35
C ALA A 5 15.71 3.31 22.92
N VAL A 6 16.69 2.90 22.10
CA VAL A 6 16.48 2.43 20.73
C VAL A 6 15.64 1.17 20.72
N HIS A 7 15.90 0.23 21.61
CA HIS A 7 15.14 -1.00 21.73
C HIS A 7 13.67 -0.72 22.09
N GLN A 8 13.44 0.16 23.06
CA GLN A 8 12.08 0.56 23.45
C GLN A 8 11.34 1.27 22.31
N ALA A 9 12.04 2.12 21.56
CA ALA A 9 11.45 2.78 20.40
C ALA A 9 11.03 1.77 19.34
N ARG A 10 11.87 0.76 19.09
CA ARG A 10 11.55 -0.31 18.14
C ARG A 10 10.34 -1.12 18.58
N LEU A 11 10.26 -1.45 19.88
CA LEU A 11 9.10 -2.16 20.42
C LEU A 11 7.83 -1.33 20.29
N ALA A 12 7.89 -0.03 20.54
CA ALA A 12 6.75 0.86 20.40
C ALA A 12 6.22 0.90 18.96
N VAL A 13 7.11 0.98 17.98
CA VAL A 13 6.74 0.96 16.56
C VAL A 13 6.16 -0.40 16.18
N ALA A 14 6.77 -1.50 16.67
CA ALA A 14 6.27 -2.85 16.40
C ALA A 14 4.87 -3.06 16.97
N GLU A 15 4.60 -2.57 18.18
CA GLU A 15 3.28 -2.64 18.81
C GLU A 15 2.26 -1.80 18.02
N LEU A 16 2.66 -0.62 17.58
CA LEU A 16 1.83 0.25 16.78
C LEU A 16 1.48 -0.42 15.45
N TRP A 17 2.48 -1.02 14.79
CA TRP A 17 2.26 -1.76 13.56
C TRP A 17 1.29 -2.93 13.77
N ALA A 18 1.49 -3.73 14.83
CA ALA A 18 0.60 -4.85 15.13
C ALA A 18 -0.85 -4.38 15.31
N ARG A 19 -1.04 -3.19 15.92
CA ARG A 19 -2.37 -2.62 16.12
C ARG A 19 -3.03 -2.18 14.82
N PHE A 20 -2.27 -1.53 13.94
CA PHE A 20 -2.81 -0.95 12.71
C PHE A 20 -2.74 -1.89 11.49
N ARG A 21 -1.99 -2.99 11.59
CA ARG A 21 -1.83 -3.93 10.49
C ARG A 21 -3.16 -4.41 9.88
N PRO A 22 -4.18 -4.80 10.66
CA PRO A 22 -5.44 -5.23 10.06
C PRO A 22 -6.07 -4.17 9.16
N ALA A 23 -6.06 -2.90 9.57
CA ALA A 23 -6.59 -1.81 8.76
C ALA A 23 -5.75 -1.59 7.49
N ILE A 24 -4.44 -1.68 7.60
CA ILE A 24 -3.52 -1.56 6.46
C ILE A 24 -3.77 -2.69 5.46
N MET A 25 -3.93 -3.91 5.94
CA MET A 25 -4.19 -5.07 5.06
C MET A 25 -5.58 -5.00 4.42
N GLU A 26 -6.54 -4.40 5.10
CA GLU A 26 -7.85 -4.12 4.50
C GLU A 26 -7.75 -3.14 3.34
N ARG A 27 -6.95 -2.07 3.48
CA ARG A 27 -6.67 -1.13 2.39
C ARG A 27 -5.98 -1.85 1.23
N MET A 28 -5.03 -2.73 1.52
CA MET A 28 -4.36 -3.55 0.51
C MET A 28 -5.38 -4.39 -0.27
N GLY A 29 -6.35 -4.96 0.43
CA GLY A 29 -7.43 -5.74 -0.16
C GLY A 29 -8.24 -4.94 -1.18
N VAL A 30 -8.49 -3.66 -0.93
CA VAL A 30 -9.20 -2.78 -1.89
C VAL A 30 -8.40 -2.64 -3.17
N LEU A 31 -7.07 -2.46 -3.07
CA LEU A 31 -6.22 -2.36 -4.25
C LEU A 31 -6.27 -3.64 -5.09
N GLU A 32 -6.28 -4.78 -4.42
CA GLU A 32 -6.36 -6.09 -5.08
C GLU A 32 -7.72 -6.31 -5.75
N GLN A 33 -8.80 -5.88 -5.11
CA GLN A 33 -10.14 -5.90 -5.72
C GLN A 33 -10.18 -5.03 -6.98
N ALA A 34 -9.59 -3.84 -6.91
CA ALA A 34 -9.54 -2.94 -8.06
C ALA A 34 -8.72 -3.55 -9.19
N MET A 35 -7.59 -4.21 -8.86
CA MET A 35 -6.77 -4.88 -9.87
C MET A 35 -7.54 -6.01 -10.57
N ALA A 36 -8.27 -6.81 -9.81
CA ALA A 36 -9.12 -7.87 -10.38
C ALA A 36 -10.17 -7.27 -11.32
N ALA A 37 -10.76 -6.14 -10.95
CA ALA A 37 -11.73 -5.45 -11.80
C ALA A 37 -11.09 -4.91 -13.08
N VAL A 38 -9.84 -4.41 -13.00
CA VAL A 38 -9.08 -4.00 -14.19
C VAL A 38 -8.90 -5.19 -15.14
N ASP A 39 -8.48 -6.34 -14.61
CA ASP A 39 -8.26 -7.55 -15.40
C ASP A 39 -9.54 -8.05 -16.08
N GLU A 40 -10.68 -7.87 -15.43
CA GLU A 40 -11.98 -8.28 -15.94
C GLU A 40 -12.69 -7.16 -16.74
N GLN A 41 -12.01 -6.03 -16.95
CA GLN A 41 -12.52 -4.86 -17.67
C GLN A 41 -13.86 -4.36 -17.08
N ARG A 42 -13.98 -4.37 -15.76
CA ARG A 42 -15.18 -3.93 -15.03
C ARG A 42 -14.89 -2.94 -13.90
N LEU A 43 -13.76 -2.21 -13.99
CA LEU A 43 -13.43 -1.22 -12.98
C LEU A 43 -14.42 -0.06 -13.03
N SER A 44 -15.25 0.07 -11.98
CA SER A 44 -16.19 1.18 -11.84
C SER A 44 -15.48 2.45 -11.40
N ASP A 45 -16.11 3.61 -11.66
CA ASP A 45 -15.58 4.89 -11.21
C ASP A 45 -15.48 4.94 -9.68
N SER A 46 -16.44 4.36 -8.98
CA SER A 46 -16.43 4.35 -7.51
C SER A 46 -15.32 3.48 -6.94
N LEU A 47 -15.06 2.31 -7.54
CA LEU A 47 -13.96 1.44 -7.09
C LEU A 47 -12.61 2.06 -7.43
N ARG A 48 -12.48 2.70 -8.60
CA ARG A 48 -11.29 3.44 -8.98
C ARG A 48 -10.97 4.53 -7.97
N LEU A 49 -11.97 5.34 -7.61
CA LEU A 49 -11.81 6.41 -6.63
C LEU A 49 -11.39 5.86 -5.26
N ARG A 50 -12.04 4.79 -4.83
CA ARG A 50 -11.71 4.15 -3.56
C ARG A 50 -10.27 3.62 -3.56
N ALA A 51 -9.85 2.97 -4.64
CA ALA A 51 -8.49 2.46 -4.77
C ALA A 51 -7.46 3.60 -4.73
N GLU A 52 -7.73 4.70 -5.43
CA GLU A 52 -6.88 5.88 -5.39
C GLU A 52 -6.73 6.40 -3.96
N GLN A 53 -7.85 6.56 -3.25
CA GLN A 53 -7.85 7.06 -1.87
C GLN A 53 -7.10 6.14 -0.93
N GLU A 54 -7.28 4.83 -1.05
CA GLU A 54 -6.59 3.86 -0.20
C GLU A 54 -5.08 3.85 -0.47
N ALA A 55 -4.67 3.92 -1.74
CA ALA A 55 -3.26 4.02 -2.10
C ALA A 55 -2.64 5.31 -1.56
N HIS A 56 -3.36 6.42 -1.62
CA HIS A 56 -2.92 7.71 -1.07
C HIS A 56 -2.68 7.62 0.44
N LYS A 57 -3.61 7.01 1.17
CA LYS A 57 -3.48 6.82 2.62
C LYS A 57 -2.30 5.92 2.96
N LEU A 58 -2.09 4.85 2.20
CA LEU A 58 -0.93 3.97 2.39
C LEU A 58 0.37 4.73 2.16
N ALA A 59 0.46 5.54 1.10
CA ALA A 59 1.64 6.34 0.82
C ALA A 59 1.97 7.30 1.97
N GLY A 60 0.93 7.86 2.60
CA GLY A 60 1.10 8.81 3.70
C GLY A 60 1.42 8.18 5.06
N SER A 61 1.14 6.89 5.26
CA SER A 61 1.23 6.27 6.58
C SER A 61 2.33 5.22 6.72
N LEU A 62 2.70 4.51 5.66
CA LEU A 62 3.60 3.35 5.76
C LEU A 62 4.99 3.70 6.28
N GLY A 63 5.51 4.88 5.99
CA GLY A 63 6.79 5.31 6.50
C GLY A 63 6.84 5.34 8.03
N SER A 64 5.73 5.71 8.67
CA SER A 64 5.61 5.79 10.13
C SER A 64 5.67 4.43 10.81
N PHE A 65 5.41 3.35 10.07
CA PHE A 65 5.40 1.98 10.59
C PHE A 65 6.65 1.17 10.22
N GLY A 66 7.68 1.82 9.67
CA GLY A 66 8.90 1.12 9.27
C GLY A 66 8.88 0.56 7.86
N PHE A 67 8.00 1.07 6.98
CA PHE A 67 7.87 0.64 5.60
C PHE A 67 8.11 1.81 4.62
N ALA A 68 9.12 2.64 4.89
CA ALA A 68 9.42 3.79 4.04
C ALA A 68 9.67 3.40 2.57
N GLN A 69 10.23 2.21 2.33
CA GLN A 69 10.48 1.69 0.99
C GLN A 69 9.18 1.41 0.22
N CYS A 70 8.05 1.32 0.90
CA CYS A 70 6.75 1.07 0.27
C CYS A 70 6.08 2.36 -0.22
N THR A 71 6.53 3.53 0.22
CA THR A 71 5.93 4.80 -0.18
C THR A 71 5.97 5.02 -1.69
N PRO A 72 7.10 4.79 -2.40
CA PRO A 72 7.10 4.92 -3.86
C PRO A 72 6.16 3.94 -4.57
N LEU A 73 6.01 2.73 -4.03
CA LEU A 73 5.08 1.73 -4.59
C LEU A 73 3.63 2.22 -4.46
N ALA A 74 3.25 2.67 -3.28
CA ALA A 74 1.89 3.17 -3.02
C ALA A 74 1.58 4.41 -3.86
N ARG A 75 2.55 5.32 -4.03
CA ARG A 75 2.38 6.50 -4.90
C ARG A 75 2.20 6.13 -6.36
N ALA A 76 2.97 5.17 -6.85
CA ALA A 76 2.84 4.70 -8.23
C ALA A 76 1.47 4.06 -8.47
N ILE A 77 0.97 3.28 -7.50
CA ILE A 77 -0.37 2.68 -7.55
C ILE A 77 -1.43 3.79 -7.58
N GLU A 78 -1.31 4.79 -6.72
CA GLU A 78 -2.20 5.94 -6.68
C GLU A 78 -2.28 6.63 -8.04
N MET A 79 -1.14 6.84 -8.70
CA MET A 79 -1.07 7.49 -10.00
C MET A 79 -1.84 6.71 -11.08
N HIS A 80 -1.77 5.38 -11.05
CA HIS A 80 -2.51 4.55 -12.00
C HIS A 80 -4.02 4.65 -11.83
N PHE A 81 -4.50 4.94 -10.62
CA PHE A 81 -5.93 5.06 -10.34
C PHE A 81 -6.47 6.49 -10.44
N GLN A 82 -5.66 7.46 -10.89
CA GLN A 82 -6.16 8.81 -11.14
C GLN A 82 -7.30 8.76 -12.15
N PRO A 83 -8.35 9.61 -11.99
CA PRO A 83 -9.56 9.51 -12.83
C PRO A 83 -9.30 9.59 -14.34
N ASP A 84 -8.30 10.39 -14.73
CA ASP A 84 -8.00 10.64 -16.14
C ASP A 84 -6.84 9.77 -16.66
N ALA A 85 -6.26 8.91 -15.82
CA ALA A 85 -5.14 8.07 -16.23
C ALA A 85 -5.69 6.85 -17.00
N PRO A 86 -5.28 6.66 -18.26
CA PRO A 86 -5.70 5.46 -18.99
C PRO A 86 -5.01 4.23 -18.41
N ILE A 87 -5.76 3.14 -18.27
CA ILE A 87 -5.19 1.87 -17.82
C ILE A 87 -5.07 0.97 -19.05
N SER A 88 -4.02 1.21 -19.83
CA SER A 88 -3.63 0.37 -20.97
C SER A 88 -3.13 -0.99 -20.48
N ALA A 89 -2.89 -1.91 -21.39
CA ALA A 89 -2.32 -3.22 -21.05
C ALA A 89 -0.97 -3.07 -20.34
N ALA A 90 -0.13 -2.13 -20.78
CA ALA A 90 1.16 -1.86 -20.15
C ALA A 90 0.98 -1.27 -18.75
N ALA A 91 0.04 -0.34 -18.58
CA ALA A 91 -0.26 0.25 -17.28
C ALA A 91 -0.82 -0.81 -16.31
N ALA A 92 -1.69 -1.69 -16.80
CA ALA A 92 -2.23 -2.79 -16.00
C ALA A 92 -1.13 -3.74 -15.53
N ALA A 93 -0.17 -4.07 -16.39
CA ALA A 93 0.95 -4.93 -16.04
C ALA A 93 1.83 -4.30 -14.95
N ASP A 94 2.14 -3.00 -15.08
CA ASP A 94 2.92 -2.26 -14.08
C ASP A 94 2.16 -2.17 -12.75
N LEU A 95 0.87 -1.87 -12.81
CA LEU A 95 0.01 -1.79 -11.64
C LEU A 95 -0.02 -3.13 -10.88
N ARG A 96 -0.18 -4.23 -11.60
CA ARG A 96 -0.21 -5.57 -11.02
C ARG A 96 1.12 -5.88 -10.30
N GLU A 97 2.24 -5.56 -10.94
CA GLU A 97 3.56 -5.76 -10.37
C GLU A 97 3.73 -4.97 -9.08
N LYS A 98 3.33 -3.71 -9.08
CA LYS A 98 3.47 -2.84 -7.91
C LYS A 98 2.56 -3.24 -6.76
N ILE A 99 1.33 -3.65 -7.04
CA ILE A 99 0.41 -4.15 -6.01
C ILE A 99 0.97 -5.43 -5.38
N ALA A 100 1.49 -6.35 -6.20
CA ALA A 100 2.10 -7.59 -5.70
C ALA A 100 3.35 -7.30 -4.86
N ALA A 101 4.19 -6.37 -5.30
CA ALA A 101 5.39 -5.96 -4.57
C ALA A 101 5.02 -5.33 -3.22
N LEU A 102 4.00 -4.47 -3.19
CA LEU A 102 3.53 -3.84 -1.96
C LEU A 102 3.04 -4.88 -0.96
N ARG A 103 2.22 -5.83 -1.40
CA ARG A 103 1.75 -6.91 -0.53
C ARG A 103 2.92 -7.72 0.03
N SER A 104 3.86 -8.09 -0.82
CA SER A 104 5.04 -8.86 -0.41
C SER A 104 5.84 -8.14 0.67
N GLU A 105 6.04 -6.82 0.51
CA GLU A 105 6.76 -6.02 1.50
C GLU A 105 5.99 -5.92 2.83
N LEU A 106 4.65 -5.78 2.78
CA LEU A 106 3.83 -5.66 3.99
C LEU A 106 3.70 -6.97 4.76
N GLU A 107 4.03 -8.10 4.15
CA GLU A 107 4.06 -9.40 4.82
C GLU A 107 5.37 -9.64 5.57
N LYS A 108 6.39 -8.82 5.31
CA LYS A 108 7.66 -8.87 6.03
C LYS A 108 7.57 -8.06 7.32
N PRO A 109 8.46 -8.31 8.31
CA PRO A 109 8.55 -7.42 9.46
C PRO A 109 8.94 -6.01 9.04
N PRO A 110 8.45 -4.97 9.75
CA PRO A 110 8.87 -3.61 9.45
C PRO A 110 10.37 -3.43 9.71
N THR A 111 10.99 -2.54 8.94
CA THR A 111 12.39 -2.15 9.12
C THR A 111 12.46 -1.08 10.18
N LEU A 112 12.97 -1.41 11.35
CA LEU A 112 13.00 -0.54 12.52
C LEU A 112 14.42 -0.12 12.91
#